data_6ee3a9c20d56a5a27c18810f2104141f
#
_entry.id   6ee3a9c20d56a5a27c18810f2104141f
#
_cell.length_a   1.000
_cell.length_b   1.000
_cell.length_c   1.000
_cell.angle_alpha   90.00
_cell.angle_beta   90.00
_cell.angle_gamma   90.00
#
_symmetry.space_group_name_H-M   'P 1'
#
loop_
_entity.id
_entity.type
_entity.pdbx_description
1 polymer ?
#
loop_
_entity_poly.entity_id
_entity_poly.type
_entity_poly.pdbx_seq_one_letter_code
_entity_poly.pdbx_strand_id
1 'polypeptide(L)'
;DNLHVERLRNLIEVIERQLIVKRLKTWSEKREYDLLEPYFILSKYKFPKADWSNIGFQTIMIIEQVENELNYELTPLEQVKILNHIIYDVNKFKGDIVAINNDDYYYANTLFETHKGNPFSLGILYCIIAERLGLPIFPVVLPNHFILAYCKKTRHFPLLEDVLFYINPFNNGIVLTRKDIRNYLNELNIKSELKYYEPTKNPHIIKRLLCL
;
A
#
# COMPACT_ATOMS: atom_id res chain seq x y z
N ASP A 1 -37.82 2.62 23.67
CA ASP A 1 -36.72 3.50 23.29
C ASP A 1 -35.47 2.77 22.74
N ASN A 2 -35.05 1.68 23.36
CA ASN A 2 -33.87 0.92 22.86
C ASN A 2 -34.07 0.39 21.41
N LEU A 3 -35.26 -0.07 21.07
CA LEU A 3 -35.55 -0.61 19.74
C LEU A 3 -35.45 0.45 18.62
N HIS A 4 -35.84 1.69 18.91
CA HIS A 4 -35.67 2.80 17.93
C HIS A 4 -34.20 3.19 17.75
N VAL A 5 -33.42 3.20 18.82
CA VAL A 5 -31.98 3.49 18.76
C VAL A 5 -31.25 2.42 17.95
N GLU A 6 -31.59 1.15 18.15
CA GLU A 6 -31.01 0.03 17.41
C GLU A 6 -31.37 0.08 15.92
N ARG A 7 -32.63 0.37 15.58
CA ARG A 7 -33.07 0.57 14.19
C ARG A 7 -32.33 1.73 13.51
N LEU A 8 -32.15 2.84 14.20
CA LEU A 8 -31.39 3.99 13.67
C LEU A 8 -29.91 3.61 13.44
N ARG A 9 -29.27 2.91 14.35
CA ARG A 9 -27.89 2.43 14.17
C ARG A 9 -27.77 1.53 12.94
N ASN A 10 -28.67 0.55 12.81
CA ASN A 10 -28.68 -0.33 11.63
C ASN A 10 -28.90 0.43 10.34
N LEU A 11 -29.76 1.44 10.32
CA LEU A 11 -29.98 2.28 9.15
C LEU A 11 -28.73 3.11 8.77
N ILE A 12 -28.07 3.70 9.77
CA ILE A 12 -26.82 4.44 9.58
C ILE A 12 -25.76 3.51 8.98
N GLU A 13 -25.59 2.31 9.52
CA GLU A 13 -24.62 1.34 9.00
C GLU A 13 -24.90 0.94 7.54
N VAL A 14 -26.18 0.73 7.18
CA VAL A 14 -26.56 0.43 5.80
C VAL A 14 -26.23 1.60 4.86
N ILE A 15 -26.52 2.83 5.28
CA ILE A 15 -26.22 4.05 4.50
C ILE A 15 -24.71 4.21 4.32
N GLU A 16 -23.92 4.02 5.38
CA GLU A 16 -22.46 4.11 5.31
C GLU A 16 -21.87 3.08 4.34
N ARG A 17 -22.35 1.83 4.39
CA ARG A 17 -21.95 0.80 3.43
C ARG A 17 -22.28 1.18 2.00
N GLN A 18 -23.47 1.69 1.74
CA GLN A 18 -23.87 2.13 0.40
C GLN A 18 -22.99 3.28 -0.12
N LEU A 19 -22.67 4.25 0.74
CA LEU A 19 -21.77 5.36 0.40
C LEU A 19 -20.37 4.86 0.03
N ILE A 20 -19.84 3.91 0.79
CA ILE A 20 -18.52 3.31 0.53
C ILE A 20 -18.52 2.58 -0.81
N VAL A 21 -19.50 1.72 -1.05
CA VAL A 21 -19.63 1.00 -2.33
C VAL A 21 -19.71 2.00 -3.49
N LYS A 22 -20.51 3.06 -3.36
CA LYS A 22 -20.62 4.11 -4.37
C LYS A 22 -19.28 4.81 -4.62
N ARG A 23 -18.55 5.19 -3.56
CA ARG A 23 -17.23 5.85 -3.68
C ARG A 23 -16.19 4.95 -4.33
N LEU A 24 -16.12 3.68 -3.92
CA LEU A 24 -15.21 2.70 -4.51
C LEU A 24 -15.55 2.42 -5.97
N LYS A 25 -16.85 2.38 -6.32
CA LYS A 25 -17.28 2.25 -7.72
C LYS A 25 -16.85 3.47 -8.54
N THR A 26 -17.11 4.68 -8.06
CA THR A 26 -16.65 5.91 -8.73
C THR A 26 -15.13 5.94 -8.90
N TRP A 27 -14.38 5.51 -7.88
CA TRP A 27 -12.93 5.38 -7.97
C TRP A 27 -12.52 4.35 -9.05
N SER A 28 -13.19 3.20 -9.12
CA SER A 28 -12.88 2.14 -10.10
C SER A 28 -13.21 2.52 -11.55
N GLU A 29 -13.97 3.59 -11.77
CA GLU A 29 -14.32 4.13 -13.10
C GLU A 29 -13.36 5.25 -13.56
N LYS A 30 -12.42 5.68 -12.69
CA LYS A 30 -11.39 6.68 -13.05
C LYS A 30 -10.39 6.11 -14.05
N ARG A 31 -9.74 6.98 -14.83
CA ARG A 31 -8.65 6.60 -15.74
C ARG A 31 -7.35 6.30 -14.98
N GLU A 32 -7.12 7.02 -13.90
CA GLU A 32 -5.97 6.88 -13.01
C GLU A 32 -6.48 6.42 -11.64
N TYR A 33 -5.90 5.33 -11.16
CA TYR A 33 -6.30 4.66 -9.93
C TYR A 33 -5.24 4.92 -8.86
N ASP A 34 -5.37 6.00 -8.08
CA ASP A 34 -4.54 6.18 -6.89
C ASP A 34 -4.90 5.18 -5.78
N LEU A 35 -3.94 4.86 -4.91
CA LEU A 35 -4.18 3.96 -3.78
C LEU A 35 -4.66 4.69 -2.52
N LEU A 36 -4.41 5.99 -2.39
CA LEU A 36 -4.69 6.75 -1.17
C LEU A 36 -6.19 6.78 -0.86
N GLU A 37 -7.00 7.20 -1.83
CA GLU A 37 -8.45 7.37 -1.63
C GLU A 37 -9.12 6.05 -1.21
N PRO A 38 -9.01 4.93 -1.95
CA PRO A 38 -9.70 3.70 -1.60
C PRO A 38 -9.14 3.05 -0.33
N TYR A 39 -7.83 3.16 -0.08
CA TYR A 39 -7.22 2.65 1.14
C TYR A 39 -7.76 3.36 2.39
N PHE A 40 -7.89 4.68 2.34
CA PHE A 40 -8.48 5.44 3.43
C PHE A 40 -9.98 5.20 3.60
N ILE A 41 -10.72 5.05 2.51
CA ILE A 41 -12.15 4.70 2.56
C ILE A 41 -12.35 3.38 3.29
N LEU A 42 -11.61 2.33 2.94
CA LEU A 42 -11.70 1.02 3.56
C LEU A 42 -11.27 1.05 5.02
N SER A 43 -10.16 1.73 5.30
CA SER A 43 -9.68 1.86 6.68
C SER A 43 -10.67 2.64 7.56
N LYS A 44 -11.24 3.72 7.05
CA LYS A 44 -12.25 4.52 7.78
C LYS A 44 -13.53 3.73 8.04
N TYR A 45 -13.92 2.87 7.12
CA TYR A 45 -15.06 1.99 7.32
C TYR A 45 -14.83 1.01 8.47
N LYS A 46 -13.67 0.38 8.51
CA LYS A 46 -13.31 -0.57 9.57
C LYS A 46 -13.12 0.13 10.92
N PHE A 47 -12.54 1.33 10.92
CA PHE A 47 -12.19 2.09 12.12
C PHE A 47 -12.74 3.53 12.06
N PRO A 48 -14.05 3.74 12.13
CA PRO A 48 -14.68 5.06 11.95
C PRO A 48 -14.29 6.08 13.04
N LYS A 49 -13.83 5.62 14.20
CA LYS A 49 -13.44 6.46 15.34
C LYS A 49 -11.97 6.88 15.35
N ALA A 50 -11.15 6.39 14.41
CA ALA A 50 -9.74 6.79 14.32
C ALA A 50 -9.61 8.28 13.97
N ASP A 51 -8.49 8.90 14.37
CA ASP A 51 -8.19 10.30 14.03
C ASP A 51 -7.72 10.41 12.58
N TRP A 52 -8.67 10.44 11.66
CA TRP A 52 -8.42 10.52 10.22
C TRP A 52 -7.80 11.83 9.78
N SER A 53 -7.98 12.91 10.54
CA SER A 53 -7.34 14.19 10.26
C SER A 53 -5.85 14.11 10.52
N ASN A 54 -5.46 13.48 11.62
CA ASN A 54 -4.06 13.28 11.97
C ASN A 54 -3.38 12.28 11.01
N ILE A 55 -4.04 11.17 10.65
CA ILE A 55 -3.49 10.20 9.68
C ILE A 55 -3.26 10.86 8.32
N GLY A 56 -4.22 11.66 7.85
CA GLY A 56 -4.07 12.43 6.61
C GLY A 56 -2.92 13.43 6.68
N PHE A 57 -2.80 14.17 7.78
CA PHE A 57 -1.72 15.12 8.02
C PHE A 57 -0.35 14.42 8.02
N GLN A 58 -0.20 13.33 8.78
CA GLN A 58 1.05 12.56 8.79
C GLN A 58 1.42 12.03 7.40
N THR A 59 0.44 11.56 6.61
CA THR A 59 0.68 11.11 5.24
C THR A 59 1.25 12.23 4.37
N ILE A 60 0.67 13.43 4.44
CA ILE A 60 1.16 14.61 3.70
C ILE A 60 2.57 14.98 4.14
N MET A 61 2.82 15.03 5.45
CA MET A 61 4.15 15.35 5.99
C MET A 61 5.24 14.38 5.52
N ILE A 62 4.94 13.09 5.45
CA ILE A 62 5.90 12.09 4.94
C ILE A 62 6.18 12.33 3.45
N ILE A 63 5.16 12.63 2.65
CA ILE A 63 5.32 12.94 1.21
C ILE A 63 6.22 14.17 1.03
N GLU A 64 5.95 15.25 1.77
CA GLU A 64 6.75 16.48 1.73
C GLU A 64 8.20 16.25 2.18
N GLN A 65 8.44 15.44 3.21
CA GLN A 65 9.79 15.08 3.64
C GLN A 65 10.56 14.37 2.52
N VAL A 66 9.93 13.42 1.81
CA VAL A 66 10.57 12.74 0.69
C VAL A 66 10.80 13.70 -0.48
N GLU A 67 9.80 14.54 -0.83
CA GLU A 67 9.88 15.51 -1.92
C GLU A 67 11.04 16.48 -1.76
N ASN A 68 11.26 16.95 -0.52
CA ASN A 68 12.35 17.88 -0.20
C ASN A 68 13.76 17.29 -0.39
N GLU A 69 13.92 15.98 -0.31
CA GLU A 69 15.19 15.29 -0.52
C GLU A 69 15.37 14.77 -1.95
N LEU A 70 14.28 14.60 -2.71
CA LEU A 70 14.35 14.15 -4.09
C LEU A 70 14.85 15.25 -5.02
N ASN A 71 15.71 14.86 -5.98
CA ASN A 71 16.06 15.70 -7.13
C ASN A 71 16.07 14.86 -8.42
N TYR A 72 16.08 15.54 -9.57
CA TYR A 72 15.94 14.90 -10.89
C TYR A 72 17.20 14.15 -11.35
N GLU A 73 18.33 14.32 -10.69
CA GLU A 73 19.61 13.70 -11.04
C GLU A 73 19.82 12.34 -10.34
N LEU A 74 18.96 12.02 -9.36
CA LEU A 74 19.06 10.79 -8.57
C LEU A 74 18.76 9.55 -9.41
N THR A 75 19.62 8.56 -9.28
CA THR A 75 19.38 7.23 -9.84
C THR A 75 18.19 6.53 -9.12
N PRO A 76 17.56 5.53 -9.75
CA PRO A 76 16.50 4.73 -9.11
C PRO A 76 16.85 4.21 -7.72
N LEU A 77 18.08 3.76 -7.51
CA LEU A 77 18.54 3.25 -6.21
C LEU A 77 18.70 4.36 -5.16
N GLU A 78 19.14 5.54 -5.57
CA GLU A 78 19.25 6.70 -4.66
C GLU A 78 17.85 7.20 -4.25
N GLN A 79 16.88 7.24 -5.16
CA GLN A 79 15.50 7.57 -4.86
C GLN A 79 14.90 6.59 -3.83
N VAL A 80 15.14 5.29 -3.99
CA VAL A 80 14.71 4.27 -3.02
C VAL A 80 15.41 4.43 -1.66
N LYS A 81 16.69 4.82 -1.63
CA LYS A 81 17.39 5.10 -0.36
C LYS A 81 16.74 6.26 0.39
N ILE A 82 16.34 7.33 -0.29
CA ILE A 82 15.63 8.46 0.33
C ILE A 82 14.28 8.00 0.88
N LEU A 83 13.48 7.29 0.07
CA LEU A 83 12.21 6.73 0.54
C LEU A 83 12.39 5.86 1.80
N ASN A 84 13.38 4.97 1.78
CA ASN A 84 13.67 4.09 2.91
C ASN A 84 14.08 4.90 4.14
N HIS A 85 14.97 5.88 3.98
CA HIS A 85 15.38 6.77 5.06
C HIS A 85 14.19 7.48 5.70
N ILE A 86 13.35 8.10 4.90
CA ILE A 86 12.19 8.85 5.42
C ILE A 86 11.17 7.91 6.08
N ILE A 87 10.84 6.80 5.44
CA ILE A 87 9.80 5.88 5.94
C ILE A 87 10.28 5.16 7.21
N TYR A 88 11.48 4.58 7.18
CA TYR A 88 11.92 3.65 8.24
C TYR A 88 12.80 4.32 9.30
N ASP A 89 13.69 5.26 8.91
CA ASP A 89 14.64 5.87 9.86
C ASP A 89 14.06 7.14 10.50
N VAL A 90 13.39 7.99 9.73
CA VAL A 90 12.80 9.24 10.24
C VAL A 90 11.43 8.95 10.89
N ASN A 91 10.49 8.38 10.15
CA ASN A 91 9.13 8.14 10.61
C ASN A 91 8.97 6.80 11.37
N LYS A 92 10.03 5.99 11.51
CA LYS A 92 10.08 4.79 12.36
C LYS A 92 9.05 3.69 12.00
N PHE A 93 8.51 3.70 10.80
CA PHE A 93 7.72 2.57 10.33
C PHE A 93 8.58 1.30 10.26
N LYS A 94 7.99 0.15 10.54
CA LYS A 94 8.71 -1.13 10.46
C LYS A 94 7.78 -2.31 10.25
N GLY A 95 8.31 -3.37 9.66
CA GLY A 95 7.66 -4.67 9.62
C GLY A 95 7.58 -5.30 11.01
N ASP A 96 6.45 -5.91 11.33
CA ASP A 96 6.26 -6.66 12.58
C ASP A 96 5.64 -8.03 12.27
N ILE A 97 6.26 -9.10 12.76
CA ILE A 97 5.79 -10.47 12.54
C ILE A 97 4.40 -10.68 13.14
N VAL A 98 4.07 -10.03 14.26
CA VAL A 98 2.74 -10.08 14.87
C VAL A 98 1.69 -9.48 13.94
N ALA A 99 2.05 -8.46 13.15
CA ALA A 99 1.16 -7.82 12.19
C ALA A 99 0.77 -8.72 11.01
N ILE A 100 1.53 -9.79 10.71
CA ILE A 100 1.24 -10.69 9.58
C ILE A 100 -0.06 -11.47 9.81
N ASN A 101 -0.33 -11.86 11.06
CA ASN A 101 -1.45 -12.71 11.43
C ASN A 101 -2.61 -11.94 12.09
N ASN A 102 -2.61 -10.61 11.97
CA ASN A 102 -3.65 -9.76 12.54
C ASN A 102 -4.23 -8.84 11.46
N ASP A 103 -5.51 -9.03 11.17
CA ASP A 103 -6.21 -8.32 10.10
C ASP A 103 -6.26 -6.80 10.30
N ASP A 104 -6.20 -6.31 11.53
CA ASP A 104 -6.21 -4.87 11.81
C ASP A 104 -4.98 -4.15 11.24
N TYR A 105 -3.86 -4.85 11.06
CA TYR A 105 -2.64 -4.29 10.48
C TYR A 105 -2.67 -4.12 8.95
N TYR A 106 -3.75 -4.53 8.29
CA TYR A 106 -3.96 -4.19 6.87
C TYR A 106 -4.44 -2.75 6.68
N TYR A 107 -4.88 -2.06 7.72
CA TYR A 107 -5.53 -0.75 7.64
C TYR A 107 -4.63 0.39 8.09
N ALA A 108 -4.88 1.59 7.51
CA ALA A 108 -4.04 2.76 7.72
C ALA A 108 -3.98 3.23 9.18
N ASN A 109 -5.11 3.20 9.92
CA ASN A 109 -5.13 3.64 11.31
C ASN A 109 -4.13 2.87 12.18
N THR A 110 -4.15 1.54 12.12
CA THR A 110 -3.23 0.70 12.91
C THR A 110 -1.77 0.94 12.52
N LEU A 111 -1.50 1.09 11.21
CA LEU A 111 -0.17 1.40 10.71
C LEU A 111 0.35 2.75 11.26
N PHE A 112 -0.46 3.80 11.21
CA PHE A 112 -0.05 5.13 11.67
C PHE A 112 -0.03 5.28 13.20
N GLU A 113 -0.91 4.58 13.93
CA GLU A 113 -0.93 4.59 15.39
C GLU A 113 0.25 3.81 16.00
N THR A 114 0.64 2.70 15.39
CA THR A 114 1.66 1.80 15.95
C THR A 114 3.03 1.94 15.30
N HIS A 115 3.11 2.56 14.11
CA HIS A 115 4.27 2.56 13.20
C HIS A 115 4.75 1.14 12.84
N LYS A 116 3.87 0.15 13.00
CA LYS A 116 4.11 -1.25 12.67
C LYS A 116 3.15 -1.69 11.59
N GLY A 117 3.63 -2.43 10.62
CA GLY A 117 2.81 -2.91 9.52
C GLY A 117 3.13 -4.33 9.09
N ASN A 118 2.21 -4.92 8.35
CA ASN A 118 2.42 -6.12 7.59
C ASN A 118 2.97 -5.79 6.18
N PRO A 119 3.33 -6.78 5.35
CA PRO A 119 3.84 -6.51 4.01
C PRO A 119 2.89 -5.64 3.15
N PHE A 120 1.58 -5.79 3.31
CA PHE A 120 0.57 -5.06 2.55
C PHE A 120 0.47 -3.58 2.97
N SER A 121 0.27 -3.31 4.25
CA SER A 121 0.08 -1.93 4.72
C SER A 121 1.33 -1.07 4.50
N LEU A 122 2.52 -1.62 4.74
CA LEU A 122 3.78 -0.94 4.44
C LEU A 122 3.98 -0.74 2.93
N GLY A 123 3.65 -1.75 2.12
CA GLY A 123 3.75 -1.65 0.68
C GLY A 123 2.76 -0.64 0.09
N ILE A 124 1.54 -0.57 0.60
CA ILE A 124 0.54 0.43 0.18
C ILE A 124 1.00 1.84 0.56
N LEU A 125 1.50 2.06 1.78
CA LEU A 125 2.07 3.35 2.18
C LEU A 125 3.20 3.78 1.23
N TYR A 126 4.12 2.87 0.94
CA TYR A 126 5.22 3.12 0.01
C TYR A 126 4.73 3.48 -1.40
N CYS A 127 3.73 2.75 -1.93
CA CYS A 127 3.11 3.06 -3.22
C CYS A 127 2.41 4.43 -3.21
N ILE A 128 1.68 4.78 -2.15
CA ILE A 128 1.01 6.08 -2.03
C ILE A 128 2.03 7.22 -2.13
N ILE A 129 3.14 7.13 -1.42
CA ILE A 129 4.21 8.12 -1.46
C ILE A 129 4.81 8.20 -2.87
N ALA A 130 5.13 7.04 -3.45
CA ALA A 130 5.71 6.96 -4.79
C ALA A 130 4.78 7.54 -5.87
N GLU A 131 3.49 7.23 -5.82
CA GLU A 131 2.47 7.76 -6.74
C GLU A 131 2.38 9.29 -6.67
N ARG A 132 2.35 9.85 -5.45
CA ARG A 132 2.28 11.30 -5.25
C ARG A 132 3.50 12.04 -5.79
N LEU A 133 4.66 11.40 -5.79
CA LEU A 133 5.92 11.95 -6.26
C LEU A 133 6.26 11.54 -7.71
N GLY A 134 5.34 10.84 -8.39
CA GLY A 134 5.54 10.40 -9.78
C GLY A 134 6.70 9.43 -9.96
N LEU A 135 7.05 8.68 -8.91
CA LEU A 135 8.06 7.62 -8.96
C LEU A 135 7.46 6.34 -9.55
N PRO A 136 8.16 5.66 -10.47
CA PRO A 136 7.63 4.49 -11.17
C PRO A 136 7.76 3.20 -10.31
N ILE A 137 7.14 3.20 -9.15
CA ILE A 137 7.12 2.09 -8.20
C ILE A 137 5.72 1.50 -8.15
N PHE A 138 5.61 0.21 -8.40
CA PHE A 138 4.35 -0.50 -8.56
C PHE A 138 4.28 -1.74 -7.67
N PRO A 139 3.10 -2.11 -7.17
CA PRO A 139 2.94 -3.31 -6.36
C PRO A 139 3.19 -4.60 -7.16
N VAL A 140 3.75 -5.59 -6.51
CA VAL A 140 3.88 -6.97 -6.99
C VAL A 140 3.39 -7.92 -5.90
N VAL A 141 2.42 -8.76 -6.24
CA VAL A 141 1.77 -9.65 -5.29
C VAL A 141 2.40 -11.04 -5.33
N LEU A 142 2.96 -11.45 -4.20
CA LEU A 142 3.47 -12.79 -3.98
C LEU A 142 2.52 -13.62 -3.10
N PRO A 143 2.63 -14.94 -3.10
CA PRO A 143 1.96 -15.77 -2.11
C PRO A 143 2.38 -15.34 -0.69
N ASN A 144 1.40 -15.03 0.14
CA ASN A 144 1.58 -14.58 1.53
C ASN A 144 2.51 -13.36 1.73
N HIS A 145 2.86 -12.64 0.66
CA HIS A 145 3.76 -11.50 0.72
C HIS A 145 3.40 -10.42 -0.30
N PHE A 146 3.94 -9.22 -0.09
CA PHE A 146 3.74 -8.07 -0.94
C PHE A 146 5.07 -7.34 -1.09
N ILE A 147 5.52 -7.18 -2.32
CA ILE A 147 6.73 -6.44 -2.66
C ILE A 147 6.41 -5.37 -3.70
N LEU A 148 7.39 -4.57 -4.06
CA LEU A 148 7.24 -3.51 -5.04
C LEU A 148 8.26 -3.72 -6.16
N ALA A 149 7.90 -3.28 -7.37
CA ALA A 149 8.80 -3.20 -8.51
C ALA A 149 9.12 -1.75 -8.83
N TYR A 150 10.40 -1.39 -8.89
CA TYR A 150 10.84 -0.14 -9.50
C TYR A 150 11.01 -0.38 -11.00
N CYS A 151 10.31 0.41 -11.81
CA CYS A 151 10.28 0.24 -13.27
C CYS A 151 10.94 1.40 -14.00
N LYS A 152 11.23 1.21 -15.29
CA LYS A 152 11.52 2.33 -16.20
C LYS A 152 10.28 3.20 -16.35
N LYS A 153 10.45 4.51 -16.53
CA LYS A 153 9.33 5.40 -16.88
C LYS A 153 8.83 5.07 -18.29
N THR A 154 7.58 4.65 -18.39
CA THR A 154 6.91 4.30 -19.65
C THR A 154 5.64 5.12 -19.81
N ARG A 155 5.10 5.21 -21.04
CA ARG A 155 3.81 5.86 -21.32
C ARG A 155 2.62 4.93 -21.07
N HIS A 156 2.88 3.64 -20.91
CA HIS A 156 1.88 2.61 -20.63
C HIS A 156 2.13 2.01 -19.24
N PHE A 157 1.19 1.22 -18.74
CA PHE A 157 1.42 0.43 -17.53
C PHE A 157 2.63 -0.49 -17.73
N PRO A 158 3.60 -0.52 -16.79
CA PRO A 158 4.85 -1.23 -17.01
C PRO A 158 4.65 -2.75 -17.13
N LEU A 159 5.46 -3.35 -17.98
CA LEU A 159 5.57 -4.79 -18.18
C LEU A 159 6.76 -5.35 -17.40
N LEU A 160 6.90 -6.67 -17.40
CA LEU A 160 8.02 -7.34 -16.72
C LEU A 160 9.40 -6.87 -17.22
N GLU A 161 9.54 -6.57 -18.50
CA GLU A 161 10.78 -6.08 -19.11
C GLU A 161 11.17 -4.66 -18.68
N ASP A 162 10.22 -3.90 -18.17
CA ASP A 162 10.45 -2.56 -17.63
C ASP A 162 10.95 -2.58 -16.18
N VAL A 163 10.85 -3.72 -15.49
CA VAL A 163 11.26 -3.85 -14.09
C VAL A 163 12.79 -3.83 -13.98
N LEU A 164 13.30 -2.86 -13.24
CA LEU A 164 14.73 -2.70 -12.96
C LEU A 164 15.17 -3.55 -11.77
N PHE A 165 14.40 -3.52 -10.69
CA PHE A 165 14.63 -4.27 -9.45
C PHE A 165 13.34 -4.28 -8.60
N TYR A 166 13.37 -5.04 -7.51
CA TYR A 166 12.25 -5.12 -6.57
C TYR A 166 12.64 -4.53 -5.21
N ILE A 167 11.64 -4.20 -4.40
CA ILE A 167 11.80 -3.60 -3.07
C ILE A 167 10.93 -4.38 -2.09
N ASN A 168 11.48 -4.73 -0.93
CA ASN A 168 10.72 -5.38 0.14
C ASN A 168 10.35 -4.36 1.23
N PRO A 169 9.14 -3.80 1.25
CA PRO A 169 8.74 -2.80 2.22
C PRO A 169 8.65 -3.36 3.66
N PHE A 170 8.42 -4.65 3.82
CA PHE A 170 8.37 -5.29 5.14
C PHE A 170 9.75 -5.39 5.80
N ASN A 171 10.80 -5.48 4.99
CA ASN A 171 12.19 -5.50 5.47
C ASN A 171 12.92 -4.21 5.10
N ASN A 172 12.42 -3.09 5.63
CA ASN A 172 13.01 -1.75 5.52
C ASN A 172 13.39 -1.33 4.07
N GLY A 173 12.61 -1.78 3.09
CA GLY A 173 12.81 -1.40 1.69
C GLY A 173 14.08 -1.99 1.05
N ILE A 174 14.61 -3.11 1.52
CA ILE A 174 15.75 -3.76 0.88
C ILE A 174 15.45 -4.07 -0.58
N VAL A 175 16.48 -3.91 -1.42
CA VAL A 175 16.39 -4.22 -2.84
C VAL A 175 16.52 -5.73 -3.06
N LEU A 176 15.62 -6.27 -3.87
CA LEU A 176 15.58 -7.67 -4.25
C LEU A 176 15.77 -7.84 -5.75
N THR A 177 16.33 -8.97 -6.14
CA THR A 177 16.46 -9.43 -7.52
C THR A 177 15.39 -10.48 -7.87
N ARG A 178 15.26 -10.81 -9.15
CA ARG A 178 14.42 -11.95 -9.57
C ARG A 178 14.86 -13.28 -8.95
N LYS A 179 16.14 -13.42 -8.64
CA LYS A 179 16.68 -14.62 -7.97
C LYS A 179 16.15 -14.73 -6.54
N ASP A 180 16.09 -13.62 -5.82
CA ASP A 180 15.59 -13.60 -4.43
C ASP A 180 14.11 -13.98 -4.39
N ILE A 181 13.30 -13.47 -5.32
CA ILE A 181 11.89 -13.88 -5.46
C ILE A 181 11.78 -15.38 -5.79
N ARG A 182 12.61 -15.90 -6.69
CA ARG A 182 12.61 -17.32 -7.01
C ARG A 182 12.97 -18.18 -5.81
N ASN A 183 13.96 -17.79 -5.03
CA ASN A 183 14.35 -18.49 -3.80
C ASN A 183 13.17 -18.51 -2.80
N TYR A 184 12.51 -17.37 -2.58
CA TYR A 184 11.32 -17.28 -1.74
C TYR A 184 10.20 -18.22 -2.18
N LEU A 185 9.90 -18.28 -3.49
CA LEU A 185 8.88 -19.19 -4.04
C LEU A 185 9.28 -20.66 -3.86
N ASN A 186 10.56 -20.99 -4.04
CA ASN A 186 11.07 -22.34 -3.83
C ASN A 186 10.96 -22.78 -2.35
N GLU A 187 11.24 -21.90 -1.39
CA GLU A 187 11.06 -22.17 0.03
C GLU A 187 9.60 -22.48 0.39
N LEU A 188 8.65 -21.88 -0.31
CA LEU A 188 7.23 -22.17 -0.18
C LEU A 188 6.75 -23.39 -1.01
N ASN A 189 7.65 -24.06 -1.75
CA ASN A 189 7.32 -25.12 -2.71
C ASN A 189 6.32 -24.67 -3.79
N ILE A 190 6.37 -23.38 -4.19
CA ILE A 190 5.50 -22.80 -5.20
C ILE A 190 6.28 -22.67 -6.52
N LYS A 191 5.65 -23.15 -7.62
CA LYS A 191 6.24 -23.00 -8.96
C LYS A 191 6.35 -21.52 -9.31
N SER A 192 7.54 -21.12 -9.78
CA SER A 192 7.78 -19.76 -10.26
C SER A 192 6.99 -19.49 -11.55
N GLU A 193 6.06 -18.52 -11.51
CA GLU A 193 5.25 -18.06 -12.61
C GLU A 193 5.48 -16.57 -12.88
N LEU A 194 5.27 -16.10 -14.12
CA LEU A 194 5.51 -14.70 -14.50
C LEU A 194 4.71 -13.70 -13.64
N LYS A 195 3.48 -14.02 -13.28
CA LYS A 195 2.61 -13.19 -12.44
C LYS A 195 3.23 -12.75 -11.11
N TYR A 196 4.23 -13.51 -10.59
CA TYR A 196 4.93 -13.17 -9.35
C TYR A 196 6.07 -12.16 -9.55
N TYR A 197 6.29 -11.74 -10.77
CA TYR A 197 7.34 -10.76 -11.11
C TYR A 197 6.76 -9.52 -11.79
N GLU A 198 5.50 -9.57 -12.20
CA GLU A 198 4.86 -8.49 -12.94
C GLU A 198 4.24 -7.44 -12.03
N PRO A 199 4.37 -6.14 -12.39
CA PRO A 199 3.63 -5.08 -11.74
C PRO A 199 2.12 -5.33 -11.76
N THR A 200 1.47 -5.06 -10.63
CA THR A 200 0.04 -5.26 -10.44
C THR A 200 -0.68 -3.91 -10.38
N LYS A 201 -1.81 -3.79 -11.06
CA LYS A 201 -2.62 -2.57 -11.04
C LYS A 201 -3.33 -2.37 -9.69
N ASN A 202 -3.46 -1.13 -9.26
CA ASN A 202 -4.09 -0.73 -8.00
C ASN A 202 -5.49 -1.33 -7.74
N PRO A 203 -6.39 -1.46 -8.75
CA PRO A 203 -7.68 -2.12 -8.53
C PRO A 203 -7.58 -3.55 -8.01
N HIS A 204 -6.56 -4.31 -8.41
CA HIS A 204 -6.36 -5.66 -7.89
C HIS A 204 -5.92 -5.67 -6.42
N ILE A 205 -5.15 -4.65 -6.00
CA ILE A 205 -4.73 -4.50 -4.60
C ILE A 205 -5.93 -4.18 -3.71
N ILE A 206 -6.76 -3.23 -4.14
CA ILE A 206 -7.97 -2.84 -3.41
C ILE A 206 -8.97 -3.99 -3.35
N LYS A 207 -9.15 -4.73 -4.47
CA LYS A 207 -10.00 -5.93 -4.49
C LYS A 207 -9.52 -6.97 -3.46
N ARG A 208 -8.21 -7.14 -3.29
CA ARG A 208 -7.66 -8.07 -2.30
C ARG A 208 -7.93 -7.63 -0.87
N LEU A 209 -7.84 -6.33 -0.57
CA LEU A 209 -8.22 -5.78 0.73
C LEU A 209 -9.70 -5.96 1.06
N LEU A 210 -10.56 -5.94 0.03
CA LEU A 210 -12.00 -6.17 0.20
C LEU A 210 -12.36 -7.65 0.49
N CYS A 211 -11.42 -8.57 0.25
CA CYS A 211 -11.63 -10.01 0.47
C CYS A 211 -11.04 -10.49 1.81
N LEU A 212 -10.49 -9.59 2.62
CA LEU A 212 -10.07 -9.82 4.02
C LEU A 212 -11.23 -9.57 4.97
#